data_3dd3c5f2b149117417ceddb42d906290
#
_entry.id   3dd3c5f2b149117417ceddb42d906290
#
_cell.length_a   1.000
_cell.length_b   1.000
_cell.length_c   1.000
_cell.angle_alpha   90.00
_cell.angle_beta   90.00
_cell.angle_gamma   90.00
#
_symmetry.space_group_name_H-M   'P 1'
#
loop_
_entity.id
_entity.type
_entity.pdbx_description
1 polymer ?
#
loop_
_entity_poly.entity_id
_entity_poly.type
_entity_poly.pdbx_seq_one_letter_code
_entity_poly.pdbx_strand_id
1 'polypeptide(L)'
;MGKKICVVFPGIGYHTDKPLLYYSKKYMMAHGYEIVDVTYGKLSGQLPEEIQKVFDDGWNKALDCLKTVDFSDAEDIVFLSKSIGTAISARYAAEKGLKVRNIYFTPLEITMQYANSNGIAFHGTADPLVNTGELTRLCEAKNIPLYRYKGGNHSIETKDILWNIRTQEDIAEKYIDYLNF
;
A
#
# COMPACT_ATOMS: atom_id res chain seq x y z
N MET A 1 19.66 17.47 7.80
CA MET A 1 18.45 16.63 7.77
C MET A 1 18.83 15.39 7.00
N GLY A 2 18.60 14.21 7.53
CA GLY A 2 18.88 12.98 6.84
C GLY A 2 17.92 12.70 5.69
N LYS A 3 18.23 11.72 4.89
CA LYS A 3 17.46 11.32 3.71
C LYS A 3 16.12 10.70 4.14
N LYS A 4 15.01 11.16 3.56
CA LYS A 4 13.69 10.57 3.74
C LYS A 4 13.23 9.96 2.42
N ILE A 5 12.81 8.70 2.43
CA ILE A 5 12.42 7.98 1.21
C ILE A 5 10.97 7.51 1.32
N CYS A 6 10.20 7.76 0.28
CA CYS A 6 8.88 7.19 0.13
C CYS A 6 8.82 6.35 -1.14
N VAL A 7 8.59 5.05 -0.99
CA VAL A 7 8.42 4.13 -2.12
C VAL A 7 6.94 3.87 -2.34
N VAL A 8 6.49 3.99 -3.59
CA VAL A 8 5.10 3.80 -3.98
C VAL A 8 4.95 2.51 -4.79
N PHE A 9 4.17 1.57 -4.27
CA PHE A 9 3.90 0.27 -4.90
C PHE A 9 2.45 0.24 -5.42
N PRO A 10 2.22 0.46 -6.72
CA PRO A 10 0.87 0.49 -7.28
C PRO A 10 0.21 -0.89 -7.32
N GLY A 11 -1.10 -0.91 -7.60
CA GLY A 11 -1.85 -2.12 -7.92
C GLY A 11 -1.99 -2.34 -9.44
N ILE A 12 -2.55 -3.48 -9.83
CA ILE A 12 -2.93 -3.73 -11.22
C ILE A 12 -4.06 -2.77 -11.60
N GLY A 13 -3.87 -2.01 -12.68
CA GLY A 13 -4.85 -1.02 -13.13
C GLY A 13 -5.06 0.16 -12.18
N TYR A 14 -4.29 0.23 -11.08
CA TYR A 14 -4.32 1.33 -10.13
C TYR A 14 -2.93 1.98 -10.05
N HIS A 15 -2.65 2.87 -11.01
CA HIS A 15 -1.39 3.60 -11.11
C HIS A 15 -1.25 4.71 -10.05
N THR A 16 -0.06 5.27 -9.92
CA THR A 16 0.29 6.22 -8.83
C THR A 16 -0.39 7.58 -8.90
N ASP A 17 -1.11 7.89 -10.01
CA ASP A 17 -1.90 9.12 -10.16
C ASP A 17 -3.39 8.94 -9.81
N LYS A 18 -3.80 7.75 -9.34
CA LYS A 18 -5.14 7.54 -8.79
C LYS A 18 -5.23 8.00 -7.33
N PRO A 19 -6.42 8.43 -6.85
CA PRO A 19 -6.59 9.24 -5.64
C PRO A 19 -5.83 8.74 -4.41
N LEU A 20 -5.95 7.46 -4.04
CA LEU A 20 -5.31 6.93 -2.82
C LEU A 20 -3.78 7.11 -2.84
N LEU A 21 -3.13 6.83 -3.97
CA LEU A 21 -1.69 6.96 -4.12
C LEU A 21 -1.28 8.40 -4.47
N TYR A 22 -2.08 9.11 -5.27
CA TYR A 22 -1.78 10.48 -5.67
C TYR A 22 -1.69 11.42 -4.47
N TYR A 23 -2.73 11.47 -3.62
CA TYR A 23 -2.75 12.41 -2.51
C TYR A 23 -1.75 12.03 -1.43
N SER A 24 -1.60 10.75 -1.10
CA SER A 24 -0.58 10.31 -0.15
C SER A 24 0.84 10.60 -0.63
N LYS A 25 1.14 10.36 -1.92
CA LYS A 25 2.42 10.74 -2.54
C LYS A 25 2.67 12.24 -2.47
N LYS A 26 1.66 13.07 -2.80
CA LYS A 26 1.77 14.54 -2.68
C LYS A 26 2.04 15.00 -1.27
N TYR A 27 1.41 14.36 -0.29
CA TYR A 27 1.66 14.63 1.13
C TYR A 27 3.11 14.33 1.49
N MET A 28 3.65 13.18 1.09
CA MET A 28 5.05 12.80 1.34
C MET A 28 6.03 13.79 0.69
N MET A 29 5.77 14.20 -0.56
CA MET A 29 6.58 15.22 -1.26
C MET A 29 6.62 16.54 -0.48
N ALA A 30 5.47 16.99 0.03
CA ALA A 30 5.37 18.23 0.81
C ALA A 30 6.16 18.16 2.15
N HIS A 31 6.42 16.93 2.66
CA HIS A 31 7.20 16.69 3.88
C HIS A 31 8.66 16.30 3.62
N GLY A 32 9.15 16.56 2.41
CA GLY A 32 10.57 16.42 2.06
C GLY A 32 11.03 15.00 1.76
N TYR A 33 10.10 14.08 1.40
CA TYR A 33 10.47 12.74 0.98
C TYR A 33 10.88 12.70 -0.50
N GLU A 34 11.97 12.01 -0.79
CA GLU A 34 12.29 11.55 -2.12
C GLU A 34 11.31 10.44 -2.52
N ILE A 35 10.63 10.60 -3.64
CA ILE A 35 9.62 9.64 -4.11
C ILE A 35 10.24 8.67 -5.10
N VAL A 36 10.02 7.38 -4.87
CA VAL A 36 10.38 6.29 -5.77
C VAL A 36 9.11 5.56 -6.19
N ASP A 37 8.66 5.75 -7.41
CA ASP A 37 7.52 5.03 -7.97
C ASP A 37 7.97 3.68 -8.54
N VAL A 38 7.47 2.57 -7.98
CA VAL A 38 7.68 1.23 -8.54
C VAL A 38 6.80 1.05 -9.77
N THR A 39 7.40 0.58 -10.86
CA THR A 39 6.70 0.32 -12.11
C THR A 39 6.84 -1.15 -12.49
N TYR A 40 5.71 -1.85 -12.62
CA TYR A 40 5.72 -3.27 -13.00
C TYR A 40 5.55 -3.50 -14.50
N GLY A 41 5.18 -2.45 -15.26
CA GLY A 41 4.70 -2.65 -16.63
C GLY A 41 3.46 -3.57 -16.62
N LYS A 42 3.37 -4.47 -17.60
CA LYS A 42 2.31 -5.49 -17.63
C LYS A 42 2.69 -6.67 -16.75
N LEU A 43 1.92 -6.94 -15.70
CA LEU A 43 2.07 -8.14 -14.87
C LEU A 43 1.48 -9.37 -15.55
N SER A 44 2.11 -10.51 -15.32
CA SER A 44 1.67 -11.82 -15.80
C SER A 44 0.62 -12.40 -14.85
N GLY A 45 -0.51 -12.87 -15.39
CA GLY A 45 -1.60 -13.45 -14.60
C GLY A 45 -2.73 -12.48 -14.30
N GLN A 46 -3.76 -12.99 -13.63
CA GLN A 46 -4.97 -12.28 -13.27
C GLN A 46 -5.30 -12.50 -11.80
N LEU A 47 -5.89 -11.48 -11.16
CA LEU A 47 -6.42 -11.57 -9.80
C LEU A 47 -7.92 -11.94 -9.85
N PRO A 48 -8.40 -12.72 -8.89
CA PRO A 48 -7.66 -13.37 -7.79
C PRO A 48 -7.04 -14.72 -8.13
N GLU A 49 -7.40 -15.36 -9.28
CA GLU A 49 -7.16 -16.77 -9.59
C GLU A 49 -5.68 -17.13 -9.68
N GLU A 50 -4.85 -16.22 -10.20
CA GLU A 50 -3.41 -16.42 -10.37
C GLU A 50 -2.57 -15.53 -9.43
N ILE A 51 -3.05 -15.30 -8.22
CA ILE A 51 -2.43 -14.36 -7.27
C ILE A 51 -0.95 -14.61 -7.05
N GLN A 52 -0.53 -15.88 -6.93
CA GLN A 52 0.87 -16.22 -6.72
C GLN A 52 1.74 -15.83 -7.92
N LYS A 53 1.27 -16.11 -9.14
CA LYS A 53 1.99 -15.75 -10.36
C LYS A 53 2.12 -14.24 -10.54
N VAL A 54 1.03 -13.52 -10.26
CA VAL A 54 1.03 -12.04 -10.26
C VAL A 54 2.01 -11.49 -9.23
N PHE A 55 2.02 -12.07 -8.04
CA PHE A 55 2.91 -11.67 -6.95
C PHE A 55 4.38 -11.92 -7.30
N ASP A 56 4.72 -13.10 -7.82
CA ASP A 56 6.10 -13.46 -8.15
C ASP A 56 6.65 -12.60 -9.30
N ASP A 57 5.84 -12.35 -10.34
CA ASP A 57 6.24 -11.46 -11.43
C ASP A 57 6.41 -10.01 -10.95
N GLY A 58 5.46 -9.51 -10.13
CA GLY A 58 5.54 -8.18 -9.53
C GLY A 58 6.73 -8.03 -8.59
N TRP A 59 7.03 -9.07 -7.81
CA TRP A 59 8.21 -9.12 -6.93
C TRP A 59 9.51 -8.96 -7.71
N ASN A 60 9.71 -9.73 -8.76
CA ASN A 60 10.92 -9.66 -9.58
C ASN A 60 11.09 -8.28 -10.21
N LYS A 61 10.01 -7.69 -10.71
CA LYS A 61 10.03 -6.34 -11.29
C LYS A 61 10.28 -5.26 -10.25
N ALA A 62 9.75 -5.41 -9.04
CA ALA A 62 10.04 -4.48 -7.94
C ALA A 62 11.51 -4.54 -7.53
N LEU A 63 12.10 -5.74 -7.41
CA LEU A 63 13.52 -5.90 -7.14
C LEU A 63 14.39 -5.18 -8.19
N ASP A 64 14.05 -5.34 -9.46
CA ASP A 64 14.78 -4.69 -10.56
C ASP A 64 14.60 -3.16 -10.53
N CYS A 65 13.40 -2.68 -10.26
CA CYS A 65 13.12 -1.25 -10.13
C CYS A 65 13.87 -0.60 -8.95
N LEU A 66 13.98 -1.31 -7.82
CA LEU A 66 14.57 -0.78 -6.59
C LEU A 66 16.07 -1.08 -6.39
N LYS A 67 16.69 -1.76 -7.34
CA LYS A 67 18.11 -2.19 -7.22
C LYS A 67 19.11 -1.04 -7.04
N THR A 68 18.77 0.16 -7.52
CA THR A 68 19.62 1.35 -7.43
C THR A 68 19.26 2.28 -6.29
N VAL A 69 18.20 1.96 -5.53
CA VAL A 69 17.76 2.78 -4.40
C VAL A 69 18.58 2.44 -3.17
N ASP A 70 19.32 3.43 -2.67
CA ASP A 70 20.10 3.29 -1.46
C ASP A 70 19.27 3.73 -0.24
N PHE A 71 19.03 2.79 0.66
CA PHE A 71 18.30 2.99 1.91
C PHE A 71 19.22 3.12 3.13
N SER A 72 20.55 2.99 2.99
CA SER A 72 21.48 2.89 4.12
C SER A 72 21.49 4.13 5.01
N ASP A 73 21.40 5.31 4.39
CA ASP A 73 21.43 6.61 5.07
C ASP A 73 20.03 7.22 5.26
N ALA A 74 18.98 6.44 5.04
CA ALA A 74 17.61 6.92 5.21
C ALA A 74 17.24 7.01 6.69
N GLU A 75 16.93 8.22 7.17
CA GLU A 75 16.41 8.45 8.53
C GLU A 75 14.98 7.97 8.68
N ASP A 76 14.21 8.02 7.60
CA ASP A 76 12.80 7.63 7.60
C ASP A 76 12.39 7.06 6.24
N ILE A 77 11.70 5.91 6.29
CA ILE A 77 11.23 5.20 5.11
C ILE A 77 9.72 4.94 5.25
N VAL A 78 8.96 5.39 4.26
CA VAL A 78 7.52 5.15 4.16
C VAL A 78 7.22 4.38 2.88
N PHE A 79 6.40 3.33 2.97
CA PHE A 79 5.87 2.62 1.82
C PHE A 79 4.38 2.90 1.67
N LEU A 80 3.99 3.45 0.53
CA LEU A 80 2.61 3.62 0.09
C LEU A 80 2.29 2.49 -0.88
N SER A 81 1.32 1.67 -0.58
CA SER A 81 1.08 0.47 -1.38
C SER A 81 -0.39 0.17 -1.59
N LYS A 82 -0.73 -0.39 -2.74
CA LYS A 82 -2.10 -0.69 -3.16
C LYS A 82 -2.23 -2.10 -3.71
N SER A 83 -3.27 -2.85 -3.24
CA SER A 83 -3.62 -4.17 -3.78
C SER A 83 -2.42 -5.14 -3.72
N ILE A 84 -2.04 -5.77 -4.85
CA ILE A 84 -0.87 -6.65 -4.92
C ILE A 84 0.43 -5.94 -4.50
N GLY A 85 0.52 -4.63 -4.74
CA GLY A 85 1.64 -3.82 -4.28
C GLY A 85 1.84 -3.85 -2.77
N THR A 86 0.78 -4.10 -1.99
CA THR A 86 0.89 -4.23 -0.52
C THR A 86 1.65 -5.47 -0.09
N ALA A 87 1.46 -6.59 -0.80
CA ALA A 87 2.19 -7.83 -0.55
C ALA A 87 3.66 -7.69 -0.96
N ILE A 88 3.90 -7.07 -2.11
CA ILE A 88 5.25 -6.81 -2.63
C ILE A 88 6.03 -5.89 -1.70
N SER A 89 5.42 -4.79 -1.25
CA SER A 89 6.06 -3.84 -0.32
C SER A 89 6.37 -4.46 1.03
N ALA A 90 5.42 -5.23 1.60
CA ALA A 90 5.61 -5.92 2.87
C ALA A 90 6.76 -6.95 2.79
N ARG A 91 6.80 -7.75 1.72
CA ARG A 91 7.88 -8.70 1.48
C ARG A 91 9.22 -7.98 1.31
N TYR A 92 9.26 -6.88 0.55
CA TYR A 92 10.48 -6.12 0.32
C TYR A 92 11.05 -5.57 1.64
N ALA A 93 10.20 -4.98 2.47
CA ALA A 93 10.61 -4.49 3.79
C ALA A 93 11.17 -5.63 4.66
N ALA A 94 10.48 -6.79 4.71
CA ALA A 94 10.88 -7.93 5.50
C ALA A 94 12.22 -8.55 5.02
N GLU A 95 12.37 -8.83 3.72
CA GLU A 95 13.58 -9.45 3.18
C GLU A 95 14.81 -8.54 3.23
N LYS A 96 14.61 -7.22 3.12
CA LYS A 96 15.70 -6.23 3.23
C LYS A 96 15.98 -5.77 4.66
N GLY A 97 15.20 -6.24 5.64
CA GLY A 97 15.35 -5.83 7.04
C GLY A 97 15.12 -4.33 7.28
N LEU A 98 14.30 -3.68 6.44
CA LEU A 98 14.07 -2.24 6.53
C LEU A 98 13.06 -1.93 7.62
N LYS A 99 13.32 -0.89 8.40
CA LYS A 99 12.34 -0.29 9.32
C LYS A 99 11.48 0.70 8.53
N VAL A 100 10.29 0.27 8.13
CA VAL A 100 9.39 1.02 7.26
C VAL A 100 8.08 1.31 7.97
N ARG A 101 7.54 2.50 7.79
CA ARG A 101 6.13 2.81 8.10
C ARG A 101 5.29 2.48 6.86
N ASN A 102 4.35 1.55 7.01
CA ASN A 102 3.57 1.05 5.88
C ASN A 102 2.15 1.63 5.86
N ILE A 103 1.70 2.07 4.69
CA ILE A 103 0.32 2.44 4.43
C ILE A 103 -0.22 1.50 3.36
N TYR A 104 -1.13 0.61 3.77
CA TYR A 104 -1.71 -0.44 2.93
C TYR A 104 -3.11 -0.04 2.46
N PHE A 105 -3.26 0.31 1.20
CA PHE A 105 -4.56 0.55 0.58
C PHE A 105 -5.09 -0.74 -0.04
N THR A 106 -6.24 -1.20 0.43
CA THR A 106 -6.90 -2.45 0.03
C THR A 106 -5.93 -3.63 -0.07
N PRO A 107 -5.28 -3.98 1.06
CA PRO A 107 -4.35 -5.09 1.07
C PRO A 107 -5.05 -6.41 0.73
N LEU A 108 -4.34 -7.27 0.02
CA LEU A 108 -4.74 -8.65 -0.21
C LEU A 108 -4.33 -9.50 1.01
N GLU A 109 -4.98 -10.62 1.25
CA GLU A 109 -4.70 -11.51 2.39
C GLU A 109 -3.23 -11.99 2.40
N ILE A 110 -2.64 -12.23 1.22
CA ILE A 110 -1.22 -12.60 1.05
C ILE A 110 -0.26 -11.56 1.66
N THR A 111 -0.67 -10.29 1.74
CA THR A 111 0.13 -9.22 2.37
C THR A 111 0.50 -9.57 3.80
N MET A 112 -0.42 -10.20 4.53
CA MET A 112 -0.27 -10.51 5.95
C MET A 112 0.73 -11.64 6.24
N GLN A 113 1.22 -12.34 5.21
CA GLN A 113 2.32 -13.29 5.37
C GLN A 113 3.64 -12.57 5.69
N TYR A 114 3.81 -11.34 5.18
CA TYR A 114 5.05 -10.57 5.28
C TYR A 114 4.93 -9.33 6.18
N ALA A 115 3.72 -8.80 6.35
CA ALA A 115 3.48 -7.57 7.11
C ALA A 115 3.81 -7.74 8.60
N ASN A 116 4.31 -6.67 9.20
CA ASN A 116 4.55 -6.52 10.63
C ASN A 116 3.63 -5.43 11.22
N SER A 117 3.72 -5.18 12.52
CA SER A 117 2.89 -4.22 13.25
C SER A 117 3.13 -2.73 12.88
N ASN A 118 4.15 -2.43 12.09
CA ASN A 118 4.45 -1.04 11.72
C ASN A 118 3.73 -0.64 10.43
N GLY A 119 2.41 -0.61 10.48
CA GLY A 119 1.57 -0.25 9.35
C GLY A 119 0.13 0.03 9.75
N ILE A 120 -0.61 0.67 8.85
CA ILE A 120 -2.06 0.83 8.88
C ILE A 120 -2.67 0.35 7.57
N ALA A 121 -3.92 -0.09 7.61
CA ALA A 121 -4.60 -0.65 6.44
C ALA A 121 -5.99 -0.02 6.24
N PHE A 122 -6.36 0.13 4.97
CA PHE A 122 -7.65 0.68 4.54
C PHE A 122 -8.34 -0.30 3.60
N HIS A 123 -9.61 -0.59 3.85
CA HIS A 123 -10.36 -1.62 3.12
C HIS A 123 -11.80 -1.22 2.83
N GLY A 124 -12.27 -1.46 1.61
CA GLY A 124 -13.67 -1.30 1.23
C GLY A 124 -14.46 -2.60 1.46
N THR A 125 -15.56 -2.54 2.20
CA THR A 125 -16.28 -3.79 2.59
C THR A 125 -17.06 -4.47 1.45
N ALA A 126 -17.15 -3.85 0.28
CA ALA A 126 -17.69 -4.46 -0.95
C ALA A 126 -16.57 -4.81 -1.96
N ASP A 127 -15.33 -4.95 -1.48
CA ASP A 127 -14.20 -5.42 -2.28
C ASP A 127 -14.40 -6.89 -2.68
N PRO A 128 -14.50 -7.21 -3.98
CA PRO A 128 -14.73 -8.59 -4.41
C PRO A 128 -13.49 -9.48 -4.34
N LEU A 129 -12.29 -8.91 -4.12
CA LEU A 129 -11.03 -9.64 -4.13
C LEU A 129 -10.61 -10.13 -2.74
N VAL A 130 -11.25 -9.64 -1.67
CA VAL A 130 -10.80 -9.85 -0.29
C VAL A 130 -11.99 -10.13 0.64
N ASN A 131 -11.89 -11.20 1.43
CA ASN A 131 -12.86 -11.43 2.49
C ASN A 131 -12.61 -10.48 3.67
N THR A 132 -13.56 -9.57 3.91
CA THR A 132 -13.46 -8.57 4.99
C THR A 132 -13.24 -9.19 6.38
N GLY A 133 -13.92 -10.30 6.69
CA GLY A 133 -13.79 -10.98 7.99
C GLY A 133 -12.39 -11.58 8.17
N GLU A 134 -11.90 -12.27 7.16
CA GLU A 134 -10.56 -12.86 7.19
C GLU A 134 -9.46 -11.79 7.24
N LEU A 135 -9.57 -10.73 6.43
CA LEU A 135 -8.62 -9.62 6.48
C LEU A 135 -8.60 -8.97 7.87
N THR A 136 -9.78 -8.78 8.50
CA THR A 136 -9.86 -8.24 9.86
C THR A 136 -9.10 -9.11 10.85
N ARG A 137 -9.35 -10.42 10.85
CA ARG A 137 -8.67 -11.39 11.72
C ARG A 137 -7.14 -11.37 11.51
N LEU A 138 -6.69 -11.30 10.26
CA LEU A 138 -5.27 -11.27 9.92
C LEU A 138 -4.59 -9.97 10.37
N CYS A 139 -5.24 -8.81 10.18
CA CYS A 139 -4.74 -7.52 10.65
C CYS A 139 -4.66 -7.46 12.19
N GLU A 140 -5.68 -7.97 12.89
CA GLU A 140 -5.68 -8.07 14.36
C GLU A 140 -4.51 -8.93 14.87
N ALA A 141 -4.27 -10.10 14.26
CA ALA A 141 -3.16 -10.98 14.61
C ALA A 141 -1.78 -10.33 14.41
N LYS A 142 -1.67 -9.31 13.57
CA LYS A 142 -0.45 -8.55 13.30
C LYS A 142 -0.38 -7.21 14.04
N ASN A 143 -1.41 -6.86 14.82
CA ASN A 143 -1.57 -5.54 15.44
C ASN A 143 -1.51 -4.38 14.41
N ILE A 144 -2.11 -4.58 13.23
CA ILE A 144 -2.25 -3.57 12.18
C ILE A 144 -3.65 -2.97 12.28
N PRO A 145 -3.81 -1.66 12.58
CA PRO A 145 -5.10 -0.99 12.52
C PRO A 145 -5.72 -1.12 11.13
N LEU A 146 -6.98 -1.60 11.05
CA LEU A 146 -7.74 -1.75 9.82
C LEU A 146 -8.95 -0.82 9.81
N TYR A 147 -8.93 0.17 8.92
CA TYR A 147 -10.04 1.09 8.67
C TYR A 147 -10.93 0.53 7.55
N ARG A 148 -12.23 0.35 7.86
CA ARG A 148 -13.19 -0.30 6.95
C ARG A 148 -14.23 0.69 6.46
N TYR A 149 -14.39 0.81 5.15
CA TYR A 149 -15.31 1.71 4.48
C TYR A 149 -16.49 0.95 3.90
N LYS A 150 -17.67 1.14 4.52
CA LYS A 150 -18.87 0.38 4.18
C LYS A 150 -19.30 0.64 2.73
N GLY A 151 -19.44 -0.44 1.95
CA GLY A 151 -19.86 -0.38 0.55
C GLY A 151 -18.77 0.03 -0.44
N GLY A 152 -17.57 0.42 0.03
CA GLY A 152 -16.43 0.70 -0.85
C GLY A 152 -15.93 -0.55 -1.56
N ASN A 153 -15.63 -0.42 -2.84
CA ASN A 153 -15.06 -1.47 -3.69
C ASN A 153 -13.54 -1.62 -3.47
N HIS A 154 -12.86 -2.34 -4.35
CA HIS A 154 -11.38 -2.50 -4.30
C HIS A 154 -10.59 -1.19 -4.48
N SER A 155 -11.21 -0.08 -4.85
CA SER A 155 -10.61 1.27 -4.88
C SER A 155 -11.07 2.14 -3.71
N ILE A 156 -11.87 1.59 -2.79
CA ILE A 156 -12.59 2.30 -1.72
C ILE A 156 -13.48 3.39 -2.33
N GLU A 157 -14.20 3.02 -3.38
CA GLU A 157 -15.12 3.89 -4.11
C GLU A 157 -16.50 3.26 -4.22
N THR A 158 -17.51 4.11 -4.32
CA THR A 158 -18.91 3.76 -4.60
C THR A 158 -19.40 4.55 -5.83
N LYS A 159 -20.70 4.45 -6.15
CA LYS A 159 -21.32 5.28 -7.18
C LYS A 159 -21.59 6.72 -6.69
N ASP A 160 -21.49 6.99 -5.40
CA ASP A 160 -21.67 8.32 -4.81
C ASP A 160 -20.34 9.07 -4.79
N ILE A 161 -20.21 10.04 -5.66
CA ILE A 161 -18.98 10.86 -5.79
C ILE A 161 -18.69 11.66 -4.52
N LEU A 162 -19.70 12.19 -3.86
CA LEU A 162 -19.49 12.97 -2.63
C LEU A 162 -19.03 12.07 -1.48
N TRP A 163 -19.57 10.84 -1.40
CA TRP A 163 -19.08 9.83 -0.46
C TRP A 163 -17.61 9.50 -0.74
N ASN A 164 -17.24 9.31 -2.00
CA ASN A 164 -15.84 9.02 -2.39
C ASN A 164 -14.89 10.14 -1.96
N ILE A 165 -15.27 11.41 -2.19
CA ILE A 165 -14.44 12.57 -1.81
C ILE A 165 -14.26 12.63 -0.28
N ARG A 166 -15.35 12.50 0.49
CA ARG A 166 -15.28 12.49 1.97
C ARG A 166 -14.47 11.31 2.50
N THR A 167 -14.57 10.16 1.85
CA THR A 167 -13.78 8.97 2.20
C THR A 167 -12.30 9.19 1.94
N GLN A 168 -11.92 9.85 0.85
CA GLN A 168 -10.51 10.22 0.60
C GLN A 168 -9.98 11.19 1.67
N GLU A 169 -10.79 12.16 2.11
CA GLU A 169 -10.46 13.06 3.21
C GLU A 169 -10.21 12.29 4.51
N ASP A 170 -11.14 11.43 4.93
CA ASP A 170 -11.01 10.61 6.14
C ASP A 170 -9.81 9.65 6.09
N ILE A 171 -9.53 9.05 4.93
CA ILE A 171 -8.32 8.24 4.72
C ILE A 171 -7.06 9.08 4.90
N ALA A 172 -7.07 10.31 4.34
CA ALA A 172 -5.93 11.22 4.45
C ALA A 172 -5.67 11.62 5.91
N GLU A 173 -6.70 12.00 6.67
CA GLU A 173 -6.58 12.31 8.10
C GLU A 173 -5.92 11.15 8.85
N LYS A 174 -6.36 9.91 8.63
CA LYS A 174 -5.83 8.73 9.33
C LYS A 174 -4.37 8.42 9.00
N TYR A 175 -3.94 8.52 7.75
CA TYR A 175 -2.51 8.28 7.47
C TYR A 175 -1.64 9.48 7.89
N ILE A 176 -2.16 10.71 7.90
CA ILE A 176 -1.48 11.88 8.45
C ILE A 176 -1.25 11.69 9.95
N ASP A 177 -2.28 11.30 10.70
CA ASP A 177 -2.17 11.01 12.13
C ASP A 177 -1.18 9.88 12.42
N TYR A 178 -1.21 8.82 11.62
CA TYR A 178 -0.27 7.70 11.75
C TYR A 178 1.19 8.13 11.49
N LEU A 179 1.40 9.00 10.52
CA LEU A 179 2.75 9.46 10.16
C LEU A 179 3.32 10.47 11.17
N ASN A 180 2.50 11.24 11.91
CA ASN A 180 2.90 12.18 12.97
C ASN A 180 4.13 13.03 12.61
N PHE A 181 3.97 13.96 11.65
CA PHE A 181 5.02 14.92 11.30
C PHE A 181 4.87 16.23 12.07
#